data_3a80ba650910fceccdcbd0230f8a6a17
#
_entry.id   3a80ba650910fceccdcbd0230f8a6a17
#
_cell.length_a   1.000
_cell.length_b   1.000
_cell.length_c   1.000
_cell.angle_alpha   90.00
_cell.angle_beta   90.00
_cell.angle_gamma   90.00
#
_symmetry.space_group_name_H-M   'P 1'
#
loop_
_entity.id
_entity.type
_entity.pdbx_description
1 polymer ?
#
loop_
_entity_poly.entity_id
_entity_poly.type
_entity_poly.pdbx_seq_one_letter_code
_entity_poly.pdbx_strand_id
1 'polypeptide(L)'
;MSRKHLLAVLVVTMVSPAWLFGAGTVSGKVTYTGTPAKQKTIDMSKEPSCAKQHTTPITTETVVAGSNNSLENVVVYISAGAPDESSAPAQAVTFTQKGCQYIPHVLAMRTGQELKVVNDDQTSHNIHPLAKVNHEWNKSQPPGTPPLSEKFEKEEFIPVKCNVHPWMRGYFAVLKTSHYAITADNGSFSLPNLPPGKYTITAWQEDYGTQTQDVTISGSETKTADFTFKAKPY
;
A
#
# COMPACT_ATOMS: atom_id res chain seq x y z
N MET A 1 -5.20 -5.52 82.64
CA MET A 1 -4.53 -4.68 81.59
C MET A 1 -4.03 -5.57 80.45
N SER A 2 -4.82 -5.70 79.39
CA SER A 2 -4.49 -6.57 78.26
C SER A 2 -3.80 -5.76 77.14
N ARG A 3 -2.55 -6.07 76.84
CA ARG A 3 -1.79 -5.46 75.76
C ARG A 3 -2.13 -6.19 74.42
N LYS A 4 -2.87 -5.55 73.58
CA LYS A 4 -3.08 -6.00 72.15
C LYS A 4 -1.87 -5.67 71.37
N HIS A 5 -1.11 -6.65 70.85
CA HIS A 5 -0.05 -6.50 69.91
C HIS A 5 -0.66 -6.37 68.49
N LEU A 6 -0.52 -5.22 67.88
CA LEU A 6 -0.86 -4.98 66.49
C LEU A 6 0.32 -5.48 65.61
N LEU A 7 0.11 -6.57 64.86
CA LEU A 7 1.05 -6.98 63.79
C LEU A 7 0.79 -6.15 62.55
N ALA A 8 1.74 -5.28 62.19
CA ALA A 8 1.72 -4.59 60.92
C ALA A 8 2.27 -5.52 59.83
N VAL A 9 1.41 -5.94 58.90
CA VAL A 9 1.84 -6.67 57.70
C VAL A 9 2.34 -5.68 56.66
N LEU A 10 3.64 -5.70 56.41
CA LEU A 10 4.27 -4.90 55.38
C LEU A 10 4.05 -5.60 54.02
N VAL A 11 3.13 -5.08 53.21
CA VAL A 11 2.94 -5.54 51.82
C VAL A 11 4.02 -4.91 50.94
N VAL A 12 5.05 -5.64 50.58
CA VAL A 12 6.06 -5.24 49.62
C VAL A 12 5.49 -5.49 48.22
N THR A 13 5.02 -4.45 47.56
CA THR A 13 4.64 -4.50 46.14
C THR A 13 5.91 -4.55 45.30
N MET A 14 6.24 -5.72 44.74
CA MET A 14 7.27 -5.84 43.72
C MET A 14 6.75 -5.18 42.44
N VAL A 15 7.23 -3.98 42.13
CA VAL A 15 7.08 -3.33 40.84
C VAL A 15 8.12 -3.97 39.92
N SER A 16 7.68 -4.91 39.08
CA SER A 16 8.52 -5.44 38.02
C SER A 16 8.83 -4.30 37.02
N PRO A 17 10.10 -4.04 36.66
CA PRO A 17 10.42 -3.05 35.65
C PRO A 17 9.82 -3.52 34.31
N ALA A 18 8.83 -2.80 33.80
CA ALA A 18 8.40 -2.96 32.40
C ALA A 18 9.56 -2.49 31.53
N TRP A 19 10.29 -3.41 30.90
CA TRP A 19 11.29 -3.10 29.89
C TRP A 19 10.53 -2.47 28.73
N LEU A 20 10.65 -1.16 28.57
CA LEU A 20 10.20 -0.42 27.38
C LEU A 20 11.16 -0.79 26.23
N PHE A 21 10.90 -1.90 25.59
CA PHE A 21 11.56 -2.19 24.33
C PHE A 21 11.09 -1.16 23.29
N GLY A 22 12.01 -0.36 22.79
CA GLY A 22 11.70 0.58 21.70
C GLY A 22 11.20 -0.16 20.46
N ALA A 23 10.35 0.50 19.69
CA ALA A 23 9.90 -0.03 18.42
C ALA A 23 11.02 0.02 17.36
N GLY A 24 11.17 -1.06 16.59
CA GLY A 24 12.15 -1.14 15.51
C GLY A 24 11.59 -0.73 14.16
N THR A 25 12.41 -0.86 13.15
CA THR A 25 12.07 -0.53 11.75
C THR A 25 12.56 -1.66 10.84
N VAL A 26 11.75 -2.03 9.85
CA VAL A 26 12.22 -2.79 8.68
C VAL A 26 12.32 -1.82 7.51
N SER A 27 13.47 -1.76 6.87
CA SER A 27 13.69 -0.95 5.67
C SER A 27 14.42 -1.77 4.62
N GLY A 28 14.37 -1.34 3.37
CA GLY A 28 15.05 -2.06 2.30
C GLY A 28 14.84 -1.41 0.95
N LYS A 29 15.26 -2.14 -0.07
CA LYS A 29 15.07 -1.78 -1.48
C LYS A 29 14.43 -2.93 -2.23
N VAL A 30 13.61 -2.56 -3.20
CA VAL A 30 13.07 -3.48 -4.18
C VAL A 30 13.75 -3.21 -5.52
N THR A 31 14.34 -4.26 -6.05
CA THR A 31 15.09 -4.23 -7.32
C THR A 31 14.59 -5.33 -8.26
N TYR A 32 15.09 -5.32 -9.48
CA TYR A 32 14.88 -6.42 -10.43
C TYR A 32 16.19 -6.89 -11.05
N THR A 33 16.18 -8.12 -11.58
CA THR A 33 17.24 -8.67 -12.41
C THR A 33 16.72 -9.04 -13.80
N GLY A 34 17.59 -8.99 -14.81
CA GLY A 34 17.18 -9.18 -16.20
C GLY A 34 16.74 -7.89 -16.88
N THR A 35 16.11 -8.00 -18.03
CA THR A 35 15.58 -6.85 -18.78
C THR A 35 14.12 -6.64 -18.42
N PRO A 36 13.75 -5.50 -17.82
CA PRO A 36 12.35 -5.24 -17.47
C PRO A 36 11.51 -5.03 -18.74
N ALA A 37 10.19 -5.21 -18.57
CA ALA A 37 9.25 -4.86 -19.62
C ALA A 37 9.44 -3.40 -20.02
N LYS A 38 9.54 -3.17 -21.32
CA LYS A 38 9.56 -1.80 -21.85
C LYS A 38 8.18 -1.18 -21.65
N GLN A 39 8.13 -0.03 -20.97
CA GLN A 39 6.91 0.75 -20.88
C GLN A 39 6.40 1.12 -22.26
N LYS A 40 5.11 0.94 -22.50
CA LYS A 40 4.47 1.28 -23.77
C LYS A 40 3.95 2.70 -23.71
N THR A 41 4.23 3.49 -24.74
CA THR A 41 3.60 4.79 -24.91
C THR A 41 2.08 4.61 -25.07
N ILE A 42 1.32 5.42 -24.36
CA ILE A 42 -0.15 5.41 -24.43
C ILE A 42 -0.57 6.32 -25.61
N ASP A 43 -1.29 5.75 -26.56
CA ASP A 43 -1.87 6.50 -27.67
C ASP A 43 -3.23 7.06 -27.29
N MET A 44 -3.29 8.39 -27.08
CA MET A 44 -4.51 9.14 -26.82
C MET A 44 -5.01 9.93 -28.03
N SER A 45 -4.51 9.67 -29.23
CA SER A 45 -4.84 10.45 -30.44
C SER A 45 -6.33 10.49 -30.77
N LYS A 46 -7.08 9.45 -30.36
CA LYS A 46 -8.53 9.35 -30.56
C LYS A 46 -9.35 10.07 -29.47
N GLU A 47 -8.69 10.56 -28.43
CA GLU A 47 -9.30 11.23 -27.28
C GLU A 47 -8.66 12.61 -27.06
N PRO A 48 -9.03 13.63 -27.86
CA PRO A 48 -8.41 14.95 -27.81
C PRO A 48 -8.49 15.63 -26.44
N SER A 49 -9.51 15.32 -25.65
CA SER A 49 -9.67 15.84 -24.29
C SER A 49 -8.60 15.31 -23.33
N CYS A 50 -8.13 14.09 -23.55
CA CYS A 50 -7.02 13.49 -22.83
C CYS A 50 -5.67 13.97 -23.38
N ALA A 51 -5.48 13.85 -24.68
CA ALA A 51 -4.21 14.20 -25.34
C ALA A 51 -3.72 15.63 -25.04
N LYS A 52 -4.63 16.60 -24.98
CA LYS A 52 -4.32 18.01 -24.69
C LYS A 52 -3.79 18.26 -23.28
N GLN A 53 -3.94 17.33 -22.36
CA GLN A 53 -3.46 17.47 -20.99
C GLN A 53 -1.99 17.12 -20.84
N HIS A 54 -1.38 16.54 -21.88
CA HIS A 54 0.00 16.06 -21.84
C HIS A 54 0.86 16.81 -22.86
N THR A 55 1.96 17.39 -22.40
CA THR A 55 2.98 18.02 -23.26
C THR A 55 4.04 17.01 -23.71
N THR A 56 4.13 15.89 -23.02
CA THR A 56 5.04 14.77 -23.32
C THR A 56 4.24 13.46 -23.36
N PRO A 57 4.66 12.50 -24.19
CA PRO A 57 4.03 11.18 -24.19
C PRO A 57 4.10 10.53 -22.81
N ILE A 58 2.97 9.98 -22.34
CA ILE A 58 2.91 9.16 -21.13
C ILE A 58 3.02 7.68 -21.48
N THR A 59 3.43 6.89 -20.52
CA THR A 59 3.64 5.45 -20.67
C THR A 59 2.81 4.67 -19.67
N THR A 60 2.65 3.38 -19.96
CA THR A 60 2.06 2.45 -18.98
C THR A 60 2.94 2.35 -17.73
N GLU A 61 2.31 2.17 -16.56
CA GLU A 61 2.99 2.10 -15.26
C GLU A 61 3.05 0.68 -14.68
N THR A 62 2.74 -0.34 -15.48
CA THR A 62 2.74 -1.75 -15.05
C THR A 62 4.09 -2.17 -14.44
N VAL A 63 5.19 -1.77 -15.04
CA VAL A 63 6.54 -1.96 -14.51
C VAL A 63 7.30 -0.65 -14.63
N VAL A 64 7.49 0.04 -13.53
CA VAL A 64 8.28 1.27 -13.50
C VAL A 64 9.66 0.94 -12.94
N ALA A 65 10.61 0.80 -13.87
CA ALA A 65 12.00 0.51 -13.57
C ALA A 65 12.80 1.82 -13.52
N GLY A 66 13.38 2.10 -12.38
CA GLY A 66 14.23 3.28 -12.16
C GLY A 66 15.72 2.99 -12.32
N SER A 67 16.54 3.94 -11.89
CA SER A 67 18.00 3.79 -11.86
C SER A 67 18.43 2.66 -10.92
N ASN A 68 19.61 2.06 -11.20
CA ASN A 68 20.15 0.97 -10.39
C ASN A 68 19.20 -0.23 -10.20
N ASN A 69 18.44 -0.53 -11.24
CA ASN A 69 17.47 -1.63 -11.26
C ASN A 69 16.38 -1.53 -10.16
N SER A 70 16.04 -0.33 -9.71
CA SER A 70 14.96 -0.14 -8.75
C SER A 70 13.60 -0.41 -9.37
N LEU A 71 12.63 -0.86 -8.54
CA LEU A 71 11.22 -0.97 -8.90
C LEU A 71 10.38 -0.02 -8.06
N GLU A 72 9.59 0.81 -8.73
CA GLU A 72 8.55 1.65 -8.15
C GLU A 72 7.20 0.90 -8.12
N ASN A 73 6.25 1.41 -7.36
CA ASN A 73 4.89 0.87 -7.26
C ASN A 73 4.81 -0.56 -6.70
N VAL A 74 5.81 -0.99 -5.94
CA VAL A 74 5.76 -2.25 -5.21
C VAL A 74 5.16 -2.02 -3.82
N VAL A 75 4.12 -2.76 -3.48
CA VAL A 75 3.52 -2.73 -2.14
C VAL A 75 4.32 -3.64 -1.23
N VAL A 76 4.96 -3.07 -0.21
CA VAL A 76 5.67 -3.83 0.83
C VAL A 76 4.90 -3.71 2.13
N TYR A 77 4.55 -4.84 2.75
CA TYR A 77 3.70 -4.84 3.93
C TYR A 77 4.00 -6.04 4.85
N ILE A 78 3.54 -5.94 6.10
CA ILE A 78 3.61 -7.06 7.03
C ILE A 78 2.39 -7.96 6.79
N SER A 79 2.64 -9.15 6.26
CA SER A 79 1.59 -10.14 5.99
C SER A 79 1.30 -11.07 7.16
N ALA A 80 2.25 -11.19 8.12
CA ALA A 80 2.05 -11.95 9.35
C ALA A 80 2.90 -11.40 10.50
N GLY A 81 2.45 -11.61 11.74
CA GLY A 81 3.16 -11.23 12.96
C GLY A 81 2.82 -9.84 13.49
N ALA A 82 2.17 -8.97 12.71
CA ALA A 82 1.67 -7.71 13.25
C ALA A 82 0.49 -7.96 14.21
N PRO A 83 0.32 -7.11 15.25
CA PRO A 83 -0.88 -7.14 16.08
C PRO A 83 -2.13 -6.91 15.21
N ASP A 84 -3.24 -7.52 15.61
CA ASP A 84 -4.53 -7.26 14.98
C ASP A 84 -4.94 -5.80 15.20
N GLU A 85 -5.21 -5.12 14.12
CA GLU A 85 -5.68 -3.74 14.14
C GLU A 85 -7.19 -3.71 13.86
N SER A 86 -7.98 -3.56 14.93
CA SER A 86 -9.43 -3.70 14.87
C SER A 86 -10.17 -2.56 14.20
N SER A 87 -9.56 -1.39 14.04
CA SER A 87 -10.22 -0.21 13.46
C SER A 87 -9.53 0.29 12.20
N ALA A 88 -10.35 0.60 11.20
CA ALA A 88 -9.88 1.32 10.02
C ALA A 88 -9.47 2.76 10.38
N PRO A 89 -8.48 3.36 9.68
CA PRO A 89 -8.17 4.77 9.86
C PRO A 89 -9.38 5.65 9.57
N ALA A 90 -9.56 6.70 10.37
CA ALA A 90 -10.64 7.68 10.15
C ALA A 90 -10.41 8.55 8.92
N GLN A 91 -9.14 8.72 8.51
CA GLN A 91 -8.78 9.50 7.33
C GLN A 91 -9.03 8.69 6.06
N ALA A 92 -9.80 9.26 5.14
CA ALA A 92 -10.00 8.69 3.82
C ALA A 92 -8.73 8.75 2.97
N VAL A 93 -8.57 7.76 2.09
CA VAL A 93 -7.58 7.82 1.01
C VAL A 93 -8.25 8.31 -0.27
N THR A 94 -7.48 8.97 -1.14
CA THR A 94 -8.01 9.53 -2.39
C THR A 94 -7.37 8.88 -3.60
N PHE A 95 -8.21 8.51 -4.56
CA PHE A 95 -7.82 8.02 -5.87
C PHE A 95 -8.37 8.97 -6.93
N THR A 96 -7.49 9.58 -7.70
CA THR A 96 -7.84 10.68 -8.60
C THR A 96 -7.76 10.23 -10.06
N GLN A 97 -8.73 10.63 -10.86
CA GLN A 97 -8.73 10.54 -12.32
C GLN A 97 -8.31 11.90 -12.86
N LYS A 98 -7.09 11.99 -13.38
CA LYS A 98 -6.51 13.24 -13.89
C LYS A 98 -5.57 12.97 -15.03
N GLY A 99 -5.68 13.77 -16.09
CA GLY A 99 -4.92 13.54 -17.31
C GLY A 99 -5.28 12.21 -17.96
N CYS A 100 -6.50 11.73 -17.77
CA CYS A 100 -6.96 10.42 -18.22
C CYS A 100 -6.03 9.29 -17.72
N GLN A 101 -5.58 9.42 -16.49
CA GLN A 101 -4.83 8.41 -15.73
C GLN A 101 -5.46 8.25 -14.35
N TYR A 102 -5.20 7.12 -13.72
CA TYR A 102 -5.46 6.93 -12.29
C TYR A 102 -4.22 7.33 -11.48
N ILE A 103 -4.39 8.15 -10.47
CA ILE A 103 -3.32 8.66 -9.61
C ILE A 103 -3.68 8.45 -8.14
N PRO A 104 -2.81 7.77 -7.38
CA PRO A 104 -1.60 7.06 -7.81
C PRO A 104 -1.93 5.78 -8.61
N HIS A 105 -0.99 5.22 -9.36
CA HIS A 105 -1.17 3.95 -10.09
C HIS A 105 -1.52 2.79 -9.14
N VAL A 106 -0.83 2.70 -8.01
CA VAL A 106 -1.12 1.75 -6.91
C VAL A 106 -1.50 2.53 -5.67
N LEU A 107 -2.70 2.31 -5.15
CA LEU A 107 -3.18 2.88 -3.89
C LEU A 107 -3.29 1.80 -2.83
N ALA A 108 -2.53 1.93 -1.73
CA ALA A 108 -2.69 1.07 -0.58
C ALA A 108 -3.63 1.69 0.45
N MET A 109 -4.48 0.85 1.05
CA MET A 109 -5.45 1.25 2.07
C MET A 109 -5.70 0.11 3.05
N ARG A 110 -6.26 0.46 4.21
CA ARG A 110 -6.73 -0.51 5.20
C ARG A 110 -8.13 -1.04 4.86
N THR A 111 -8.40 -2.29 5.26
CA THR A 111 -9.76 -2.82 5.27
C THR A 111 -10.71 -1.88 6.02
N GLY A 112 -11.89 -1.61 5.47
CA GLY A 112 -12.88 -0.69 6.03
C GLY A 112 -12.53 0.82 5.96
N GLN A 113 -11.35 1.19 5.46
CA GLN A 113 -10.98 2.60 5.25
C GLN A 113 -11.79 3.22 4.12
N GLU A 114 -12.20 4.48 4.30
CA GLU A 114 -12.91 5.21 3.25
C GLU A 114 -11.99 5.50 2.07
N LEU A 115 -12.43 5.11 0.87
CA LEU A 115 -11.86 5.47 -0.41
C LEU A 115 -12.69 6.60 -1.03
N LYS A 116 -12.06 7.72 -1.36
CA LYS A 116 -12.64 8.79 -2.16
C LYS A 116 -12.11 8.71 -3.58
N VAL A 117 -13.00 8.58 -4.56
CA VAL A 117 -12.63 8.65 -5.99
C VAL A 117 -13.07 9.98 -6.54
N VAL A 118 -12.14 10.71 -7.14
CA VAL A 118 -12.33 12.06 -7.67
C VAL A 118 -12.08 12.06 -9.17
N ASN A 119 -12.92 12.73 -9.95
CA ASN A 119 -12.66 13.05 -11.35
C ASN A 119 -12.26 14.53 -11.47
N ASP A 120 -10.98 14.77 -11.68
CA ASP A 120 -10.39 16.11 -11.88
C ASP A 120 -10.26 16.49 -13.37
N ASP A 121 -10.75 15.64 -14.28
CA ASP A 121 -10.71 15.89 -15.71
C ASP A 121 -12.02 16.55 -16.20
N GLN A 122 -11.95 17.20 -17.35
CA GLN A 122 -13.11 17.74 -18.07
C GLN A 122 -13.73 16.71 -19.02
N THR A 123 -13.45 15.43 -18.81
CA THR A 123 -14.02 14.31 -19.57
C THR A 123 -14.58 13.25 -18.62
N SER A 124 -15.52 12.46 -19.11
CA SER A 124 -16.13 11.39 -18.32
C SER A 124 -15.22 10.21 -18.21
N HIS A 125 -15.09 9.70 -17.03
CA HIS A 125 -14.44 8.42 -16.73
C HIS A 125 -15.43 7.46 -16.09
N ASN A 126 -15.02 6.25 -15.89
CA ASN A 126 -15.61 5.34 -14.93
C ASN A 126 -14.54 4.66 -14.10
N ILE A 127 -14.90 4.23 -12.93
CA ILE A 127 -14.07 3.44 -12.03
C ILE A 127 -14.68 2.06 -11.87
N HIS A 128 -13.89 1.02 -12.20
CA HIS A 128 -14.32 -0.36 -12.17
C HIS A 128 -13.26 -1.23 -11.47
N PRO A 129 -13.32 -1.35 -10.14
CA PRO A 129 -12.51 -2.33 -9.40
C PRO A 129 -13.00 -3.74 -9.70
N LEU A 130 -12.10 -4.59 -10.21
CA LEU A 130 -12.38 -5.97 -10.57
C LEU A 130 -12.17 -6.88 -9.34
N ALA A 131 -12.92 -6.62 -8.29
CA ALA A 131 -12.84 -7.35 -7.04
C ALA A 131 -13.36 -8.79 -7.20
N LYS A 132 -12.72 -9.75 -6.50
CA LYS A 132 -13.11 -11.16 -6.45
C LYS A 132 -13.52 -11.61 -5.05
N VAL A 133 -12.97 -10.96 -4.03
CA VAL A 133 -13.24 -11.24 -2.61
C VAL A 133 -14.16 -10.19 -2.01
N ASN A 134 -13.97 -8.93 -2.38
CA ASN A 134 -14.89 -7.84 -2.10
C ASN A 134 -15.99 -7.76 -3.16
N HIS A 135 -16.96 -6.88 -2.95
CA HIS A 135 -18.02 -6.63 -3.95
C HIS A 135 -17.45 -5.86 -5.15
N GLU A 136 -17.62 -6.41 -6.36
CA GLU A 136 -17.29 -5.74 -7.62
C GLU A 136 -18.36 -4.68 -7.95
N TRP A 137 -17.92 -3.51 -8.40
CA TRP A 137 -18.81 -2.44 -8.85
C TRP A 137 -18.20 -1.64 -9.99
N ASN A 138 -19.05 -0.94 -10.74
CA ASN A 138 -18.66 -0.11 -11.86
C ASN A 138 -19.50 1.17 -11.85
N LYS A 139 -18.86 2.33 -11.65
CA LYS A 139 -19.54 3.61 -11.53
C LYS A 139 -19.00 4.62 -12.53
N SER A 140 -19.90 5.28 -13.25
CA SER A 140 -19.56 6.42 -14.12
C SER A 140 -19.33 7.66 -13.27
N GLN A 141 -18.36 8.46 -13.68
CA GLN A 141 -18.04 9.73 -13.01
C GLN A 141 -17.81 10.83 -14.07
N PRO A 142 -18.89 11.52 -14.50
CA PRO A 142 -18.79 12.69 -15.36
C PRO A 142 -18.01 13.84 -14.71
N PRO A 143 -17.55 14.83 -15.51
CA PRO A 143 -16.90 16.03 -14.98
C PRO A 143 -17.78 16.75 -13.95
N GLY A 144 -17.15 17.29 -12.89
CA GLY A 144 -17.84 18.08 -11.88
C GLY A 144 -18.78 17.30 -10.95
N THR A 145 -18.80 15.96 -11.04
CA THR A 145 -19.54 15.13 -10.06
C THR A 145 -18.83 15.10 -8.71
N PRO A 146 -19.60 15.02 -7.60
CA PRO A 146 -19.00 14.84 -6.28
C PRO A 146 -18.12 13.58 -6.21
N PRO A 147 -17.13 13.55 -5.31
CA PRO A 147 -16.35 12.35 -5.04
C PRO A 147 -17.24 11.15 -4.72
N LEU A 148 -16.92 9.98 -5.28
CA LEU A 148 -17.52 8.73 -4.84
C LEU A 148 -16.87 8.32 -3.52
N SER A 149 -17.67 7.79 -2.60
CA SER A 149 -17.19 7.24 -1.33
C SER A 149 -17.51 5.76 -1.28
N GLU A 150 -16.47 4.92 -1.09
CA GLU A 150 -16.55 3.47 -1.08
C GLU A 150 -15.68 2.88 0.02
N LYS A 151 -15.88 1.60 0.32
CA LYS A 151 -15.06 0.82 1.25
C LYS A 151 -14.87 -0.60 0.74
N PHE A 152 -13.71 -1.17 1.09
CA PHE A 152 -13.44 -2.59 0.91
C PHE A 152 -13.18 -3.23 2.26
N GLU A 153 -13.97 -4.23 2.60
CA GLU A 153 -13.97 -4.83 3.95
C GLU A 153 -12.99 -6.01 4.09
N LYS A 154 -12.49 -6.52 2.97
CA LYS A 154 -11.63 -7.71 2.94
C LYS A 154 -10.30 -7.40 2.26
N GLU A 155 -9.23 -8.04 2.76
CA GLU A 155 -7.91 -7.96 2.16
C GLU A 155 -7.91 -8.50 0.74
N GLU A 156 -7.44 -7.68 -0.20
CA GLU A 156 -7.40 -8.04 -1.62
C GLU A 156 -6.53 -7.06 -2.40
N PHE A 157 -5.81 -7.56 -3.41
CA PHE A 157 -5.20 -6.73 -4.46
C PHE A 157 -6.16 -6.67 -5.64
N ILE A 158 -6.76 -5.51 -5.85
CA ILE A 158 -7.89 -5.33 -6.78
C ILE A 158 -7.41 -4.54 -8.00
N PRO A 159 -7.38 -5.15 -9.21
CA PRO A 159 -7.17 -4.40 -10.44
C PRO A 159 -8.29 -3.40 -10.67
N VAL A 160 -7.95 -2.20 -11.10
CA VAL A 160 -8.90 -1.14 -11.42
C VAL A 160 -8.74 -0.74 -12.88
N LYS A 161 -9.86 -0.57 -13.59
CA LYS A 161 -9.87 -0.12 -14.98
C LYS A 161 -10.93 0.94 -15.23
N CYS A 162 -10.72 1.72 -16.29
CA CYS A 162 -11.76 2.53 -16.93
C CYS A 162 -12.29 1.77 -18.17
N ASN A 163 -13.61 1.72 -18.33
CA ASN A 163 -14.21 1.09 -19.53
C ASN A 163 -14.25 2.04 -20.72
N VAL A 164 -14.11 3.35 -20.48
CA VAL A 164 -14.06 4.39 -21.52
C VAL A 164 -12.66 4.51 -22.12
N HIS A 165 -11.64 4.53 -21.25
CA HIS A 165 -10.25 4.70 -21.63
C HIS A 165 -9.44 3.44 -21.28
N PRO A 166 -9.20 2.52 -22.23
CA PRO A 166 -8.64 1.19 -21.94
C PRO A 166 -7.24 1.20 -21.33
N TRP A 167 -6.51 2.31 -21.51
CA TRP A 167 -5.18 2.49 -20.93
C TRP A 167 -5.21 2.90 -19.45
N MET A 168 -6.34 3.45 -18.95
CA MET A 168 -6.47 3.81 -17.53
C MET A 168 -6.60 2.55 -16.69
N ARG A 169 -5.52 2.22 -16.02
CA ARG A 169 -5.40 1.05 -15.14
C ARG A 169 -4.68 1.44 -13.86
N GLY A 170 -4.98 0.73 -12.79
CA GLY A 170 -4.32 0.87 -11.49
C GLY A 170 -4.70 -0.27 -10.57
N TYR A 171 -4.29 -0.18 -9.31
CA TYR A 171 -4.55 -1.20 -8.32
C TYR A 171 -4.93 -0.60 -6.97
N PHE A 172 -5.85 -1.26 -6.28
CA PHE A 172 -6.07 -1.07 -4.84
C PHE A 172 -5.44 -2.24 -4.09
N ALA A 173 -4.50 -1.93 -3.19
CA ALA A 173 -3.96 -2.86 -2.22
C ALA A 173 -4.73 -2.67 -0.91
N VAL A 174 -5.75 -3.47 -0.68
CA VAL A 174 -6.56 -3.46 0.54
C VAL A 174 -5.91 -4.39 1.55
N LEU A 175 -5.41 -3.86 2.66
CA LEU A 175 -4.56 -4.56 3.62
C LEU A 175 -5.18 -4.56 5.02
N LYS A 176 -4.92 -5.62 5.79
CA LYS A 176 -5.33 -5.71 7.21
C LYS A 176 -4.40 -4.94 8.15
N THR A 177 -3.16 -4.74 7.74
CA THR A 177 -2.11 -4.08 8.54
C THR A 177 -1.97 -2.60 8.19
N SER A 178 -1.60 -1.77 9.15
CA SER A 178 -1.14 -0.39 8.91
C SER A 178 0.35 -0.31 8.55
N HIS A 179 1.09 -1.41 8.72
CA HIS A 179 2.51 -1.47 8.40
C HIS A 179 2.71 -1.83 6.94
N TYR A 180 2.57 -0.84 6.07
CA TYR A 180 2.83 -0.96 4.64
C TYR A 180 3.51 0.29 4.08
N ALA A 181 4.16 0.12 2.96
CA ALA A 181 4.75 1.19 2.15
C ALA A 181 4.61 0.84 0.67
N ILE A 182 4.61 1.85 -0.19
CA ILE A 182 4.76 1.70 -1.63
C ILE A 182 6.15 2.20 -1.98
N THR A 183 6.90 1.45 -2.79
CA THR A 183 8.27 1.83 -3.14
C THR A 183 8.29 3.10 -3.98
N ALA A 184 9.23 4.00 -3.64
CA ALA A 184 9.52 5.20 -4.41
C ALA A 184 10.34 4.86 -5.69
N ASP A 185 10.64 5.88 -6.49
CA ASP A 185 11.42 5.78 -7.74
C ASP A 185 12.79 5.08 -7.59
N ASN A 186 13.40 5.22 -6.42
CA ASN A 186 14.66 4.56 -6.07
C ASN A 186 14.48 3.15 -5.48
N GLY A 187 13.25 2.62 -5.46
CA GLY A 187 12.89 1.32 -4.93
C GLY A 187 12.90 1.20 -3.42
N SER A 188 13.14 2.28 -2.67
CA SER A 188 13.23 2.21 -1.21
C SER A 188 11.85 2.11 -0.55
N PHE A 189 11.83 1.47 0.63
CA PHE A 189 10.68 1.42 1.53
C PHE A 189 11.12 1.43 3.00
N SER A 190 10.18 1.77 3.89
CA SER A 190 10.38 1.71 5.34
C SER A 190 9.08 1.36 6.04
N LEU A 191 9.16 0.41 6.98
CA LEU A 191 8.08 -0.02 7.87
C LEU A 191 8.50 0.26 9.32
N PRO A 192 8.22 1.46 9.84
CA PRO A 192 8.62 1.87 11.17
C PRO A 192 7.66 1.37 12.26
N ASN A 193 8.05 1.62 13.51
CA ASN A 193 7.22 1.42 14.70
C ASN A 193 6.79 -0.04 14.93
N LEU A 194 7.68 -0.99 14.62
CA LEU A 194 7.43 -2.41 14.83
C LEU A 194 7.83 -2.81 16.26
N PRO A 195 6.89 -3.29 17.09
CA PRO A 195 7.23 -3.90 18.37
C PRO A 195 8.23 -5.06 18.22
N PRO A 196 8.95 -5.46 19.27
CA PRO A 196 9.71 -6.71 19.22
C PRO A 196 8.81 -7.89 18.85
N GLY A 197 9.25 -8.68 17.86
CA GLY A 197 8.45 -9.78 17.32
C GLY A 197 9.05 -10.42 16.09
N LYS A 198 8.41 -11.48 15.63
CA LYS A 198 8.70 -12.13 14.34
C LYS A 198 7.66 -11.71 13.32
N TYR A 199 8.11 -11.27 12.15
CA TYR A 199 7.28 -10.72 11.10
C TYR A 199 7.56 -11.38 9.77
N THR A 200 6.53 -11.62 8.97
CA THR A 200 6.69 -11.93 7.56
C THR A 200 6.45 -10.66 6.76
N ILE A 201 7.48 -10.20 6.05
CA ILE A 201 7.43 -9.04 5.16
C ILE A 201 7.12 -9.56 3.76
N THR A 202 6.11 -8.98 3.12
CA THR A 202 5.68 -9.32 1.76
C THR A 202 5.86 -8.15 0.84
N ALA A 203 6.48 -8.36 -0.31
CA ALA A 203 6.56 -7.42 -1.42
C ALA A 203 5.70 -7.94 -2.57
N TRP A 204 4.75 -7.12 -3.05
CA TRP A 204 3.86 -7.44 -4.16
C TRP A 204 4.04 -6.43 -5.31
N GLN A 205 4.20 -6.94 -6.52
CA GLN A 205 4.25 -6.18 -7.76
C GLN A 205 3.25 -6.77 -8.76
N GLU A 206 2.47 -5.93 -9.43
CA GLU A 206 1.30 -6.33 -10.24
C GLU A 206 1.62 -7.36 -11.34
N ASP A 207 2.81 -7.29 -11.95
CA ASP A 207 3.23 -8.19 -13.03
C ASP A 207 4.13 -9.33 -12.54
N TYR A 208 4.99 -9.06 -11.57
CA TYR A 208 5.97 -10.03 -11.08
C TYR A 208 5.47 -10.90 -9.93
N GLY A 209 4.34 -10.53 -9.30
CA GLY A 209 3.73 -11.29 -8.21
C GLY A 209 4.33 -10.97 -6.86
N THR A 210 4.47 -11.97 -6.00
CA THR A 210 4.75 -11.81 -4.57
C THR A 210 6.04 -12.49 -4.16
N GLN A 211 6.79 -11.84 -3.26
CA GLN A 211 7.93 -12.41 -2.53
C GLN A 211 7.77 -12.16 -1.04
N THR A 212 8.34 -13.03 -0.20
CA THR A 212 8.27 -12.94 1.26
C THR A 212 9.62 -13.14 1.90
N GLN A 213 9.84 -12.50 3.05
CA GLN A 213 11.00 -12.71 3.92
C GLN A 213 10.57 -12.63 5.39
N ASP A 214 11.15 -13.48 6.24
CA ASP A 214 10.93 -13.41 7.68
C ASP A 214 12.01 -12.53 8.33
N VAL A 215 11.56 -11.65 9.23
CA VAL A 215 12.42 -10.73 9.98
C VAL A 215 12.07 -10.78 11.45
N THR A 216 13.08 -10.75 12.32
CA THR A 216 12.89 -10.64 13.77
C THR A 216 13.35 -9.26 14.24
N ILE A 217 12.50 -8.54 14.92
CA ILE A 217 12.77 -7.28 15.62
C ILE A 217 12.94 -7.60 17.10
N SER A 218 14.03 -7.17 17.70
CA SER A 218 14.34 -7.39 19.12
C SER A 218 14.20 -6.13 19.98
N GLY A 219 14.18 -4.93 19.34
CA GLY A 219 14.08 -3.64 20.01
C GLY A 219 14.03 -2.49 19.01
N SER A 220 14.68 -1.36 19.30
CA SER A 220 14.69 -0.15 18.48
C SER A 220 15.66 -0.21 17.28
N GLU A 221 16.01 -1.41 16.84
CA GLU A 221 16.92 -1.62 15.72
C GLU A 221 16.25 -1.40 14.35
N THR A 222 17.08 -1.16 13.33
CA THR A 222 16.64 -1.24 11.94
C THR A 222 17.14 -2.55 11.32
N LYS A 223 16.22 -3.33 10.77
CA LYS A 223 16.51 -4.53 9.99
C LYS A 223 16.35 -4.24 8.52
N THR A 224 17.23 -4.80 7.70
CA THR A 224 17.15 -4.70 6.24
C THR A 224 16.41 -5.91 5.67
N ALA A 225 15.48 -5.67 4.75
CA ALA A 225 14.79 -6.68 3.96
C ALA A 225 14.75 -6.21 2.50
N ASP A 226 15.70 -6.68 1.69
CA ASP A 226 15.75 -6.34 0.27
C ASP A 226 15.03 -7.41 -0.56
N PHE A 227 14.30 -6.98 -1.60
CA PHE A 227 13.61 -7.87 -2.52
C PHE A 227 14.16 -7.71 -3.93
N THR A 228 14.32 -8.82 -4.65
CA THR A 228 14.78 -8.80 -6.03
C THR A 228 13.87 -9.63 -6.90
N PHE A 229 13.08 -8.97 -7.75
CA PHE A 229 12.21 -9.63 -8.71
C PHE A 229 13.01 -10.02 -9.96
N LYS A 230 12.64 -11.14 -10.57
CA LYS A 230 13.18 -11.53 -11.86
C LYS A 230 12.27 -11.02 -12.95
N ALA A 231 12.79 -10.17 -13.83
CA ALA A 231 12.05 -9.69 -14.98
C ALA A 231 11.59 -10.87 -15.85
N LYS A 232 10.33 -10.86 -16.27
CA LYS A 232 9.80 -11.87 -17.18
C LYS A 232 10.34 -11.59 -18.58
N PRO A 233 10.77 -12.61 -19.33
CA PRO A 233 11.05 -12.43 -20.76
C PRO A 233 9.73 -12.12 -21.48
N TYR A 234 9.76 -11.09 -22.34
CA TYR A 234 8.66 -10.68 -23.21
C TYR A 234 8.92 -11.11 -24.65
#